data_26df6aa4e13cb6527b5d70616de0933e
#
_entry.id   26df6aa4e13cb6527b5d70616de0933e
#
_cell.length_a   1.000
_cell.length_b   1.000
_cell.length_c   1.000
_cell.angle_alpha   90.00
_cell.angle_beta   90.00
_cell.angle_gamma   90.00
#
_symmetry.space_group_name_H-M   'P 1'
#
loop_
_entity.id
_entity.type
_entity.pdbx_description
1 polymer ?
#
loop_
_entity_poly.entity_id
_entity_poly.type
_entity_poly.pdbx_seq_one_letter_code
_entity_poly.pdbx_strand_id
1 'polypeptide(L)'
;MKKSLYLLLLLLFPIGLQAQSEVIVLHPDEGKAEVNEAEYTRIFLAGTIDMGKSIDWQKATCDWFRARPQGKYILYNPRRDKGLSGEMSDFEHQVNWELEHLEKADLIIMNI
;
A
#
# COMPACT_ATOMS: atom_id res chain seq x y z
N MET A 1 9.20 -44.11 2.49
CA MET A 1 9.14 -43.36 3.74
C MET A 1 10.02 -42.16 3.74
N LYS A 2 11.29 -42.31 3.52
CA LYS A 2 12.18 -41.15 3.43
C LYS A 2 11.77 -40.19 2.33
N LYS A 3 11.25 -40.71 1.22
CA LYS A 3 10.80 -39.90 0.12
C LYS A 3 9.63 -39.02 0.51
N SER A 4 8.77 -39.45 1.40
CA SER A 4 7.65 -38.70 1.87
C SER A 4 8.12 -37.49 2.65
N LEU A 5 9.16 -37.62 3.44
CA LEU A 5 9.72 -36.52 4.20
C LEU A 5 10.33 -35.47 3.29
N TYR A 6 11.01 -35.87 2.25
CA TYR A 6 11.59 -34.92 1.30
C TYR A 6 10.52 -34.15 0.55
N LEU A 7 9.47 -34.82 0.14
CA LEU A 7 8.37 -34.17 -0.52
C LEU A 7 7.73 -33.13 0.37
N LEU A 8 7.57 -33.43 1.64
CA LEU A 8 6.99 -32.53 2.58
C LEU A 8 7.83 -31.25 2.71
N LEU A 9 9.15 -31.40 2.82
CA LEU A 9 10.04 -30.25 2.92
C LEU A 9 10.00 -29.39 1.67
N LEU A 10 9.98 -29.99 0.51
CA LEU A 10 9.91 -29.26 -0.74
C LEU A 10 8.63 -28.47 -0.88
N LEU A 11 7.53 -28.99 -0.37
CA LEU A 11 6.26 -28.29 -0.40
C LEU A 11 6.24 -27.11 0.56
N LEU A 12 6.86 -27.24 1.72
CA LEU A 12 6.85 -26.18 2.71
C LEU A 12 7.57 -24.90 2.23
N PHE A 13 8.73 -25.06 1.59
CA PHE A 13 9.48 -23.91 1.13
C PHE A 13 8.77 -23.10 0.04
N PRO A 14 8.33 -23.72 -1.06
CA PRO A 14 7.66 -22.97 -2.11
C PRO A 14 6.38 -22.30 -1.61
N ILE A 15 5.61 -22.98 -0.79
CA ILE A 15 4.37 -22.44 -0.25
C ILE A 15 4.65 -21.22 0.61
N GLY A 16 5.67 -21.28 1.47
CA GLY A 16 6.04 -20.17 2.31
C GLY A 16 6.41 -18.93 1.52
N LEU A 17 7.18 -19.11 0.45
CA LEU A 17 7.59 -17.99 -0.40
C LEU A 17 6.45 -17.47 -1.26
N GLN A 18 5.58 -18.35 -1.74
CA GLN A 18 4.48 -17.98 -2.62
C GLN A 18 3.29 -17.40 -1.89
N ALA A 19 3.22 -17.58 -0.58
CA ALA A 19 2.07 -17.15 0.21
C ALA A 19 2.20 -15.71 0.73
N GLN A 20 3.26 -15.00 0.35
CA GLN A 20 3.41 -13.61 0.77
C GLN A 20 2.60 -12.67 -0.11
N SER A 21 2.03 -11.65 0.52
CA SER A 21 1.31 -10.63 -0.20
C SER A 21 2.27 -9.77 -1.02
N GLU A 22 1.75 -9.21 -2.11
CA GLU A 22 2.45 -8.22 -2.91
C GLU A 22 1.82 -6.86 -2.62
N VAL A 23 2.60 -5.92 -2.11
CA VAL A 23 2.11 -4.61 -1.68
C VAL A 23 2.91 -3.52 -2.37
N ILE A 24 2.19 -2.62 -3.04
CA ILE A 24 2.76 -1.42 -3.65
C ILE A 24 2.16 -0.23 -2.91
N VAL A 25 3.01 0.68 -2.44
CA VAL A 25 2.56 1.90 -1.76
C VAL A 25 2.91 3.09 -2.64
N LEU A 26 1.91 3.93 -2.92
CA LEU A 26 2.09 5.12 -3.75
C LEU A 26 1.81 6.37 -2.93
N HIS A 27 2.66 7.37 -3.09
CA HIS A 27 2.57 8.67 -2.45
C HIS A 27 2.44 9.78 -3.49
N PRO A 28 1.89 10.96 -3.12
CA PRO A 28 1.68 12.05 -4.08
C PRO A 28 2.94 12.58 -4.75
N ASP A 29 4.08 12.48 -4.09
CA ASP A 29 5.36 12.97 -4.60
C ASP A 29 6.18 11.90 -5.30
N GLU A 30 5.60 10.73 -5.51
CA GLU A 30 6.23 9.63 -6.23
C GLU A 30 5.59 9.45 -7.60
N GLY A 31 6.27 8.72 -8.47
CA GLY A 31 5.76 8.39 -9.79
C GLY A 31 4.63 7.37 -9.75
N LYS A 32 4.11 7.05 -10.92
CA LYS A 32 3.06 6.04 -11.06
C LYS A 32 3.65 4.64 -10.93
N ALA A 33 2.82 3.72 -10.48
CA ALA A 33 3.20 2.31 -10.46
C ALA A 33 3.26 1.77 -11.89
N GLU A 34 4.31 1.01 -12.18
CA GLU A 34 4.48 0.39 -13.50
C GLU A 34 3.92 -1.04 -13.49
N VAL A 35 2.67 -1.17 -13.06
CA VAL A 35 1.98 -2.44 -13.00
C VAL A 35 0.56 -2.26 -13.51
N ASN A 36 -0.08 -3.36 -13.85
CA ASN A 36 -1.49 -3.33 -14.18
C ASN A 36 -2.31 -3.25 -12.89
N GLU A 37 -2.73 -2.03 -12.53
CA GLU A 37 -3.45 -1.80 -11.29
C GLU A 37 -4.74 -2.61 -11.18
N ALA A 38 -5.33 -3.00 -12.30
CA ALA A 38 -6.56 -3.79 -12.30
C ALA A 38 -6.39 -5.17 -11.68
N GLU A 39 -5.16 -5.67 -11.58
CA GLU A 39 -4.85 -6.95 -10.95
C GLU A 39 -4.73 -6.85 -9.44
N TYR A 40 -4.81 -5.64 -8.89
CA TYR A 40 -4.61 -5.37 -7.47
C TYR A 40 -5.89 -4.87 -6.82
N THR A 41 -6.02 -5.12 -5.54
CA THR A 41 -7.01 -4.43 -4.72
C THR A 41 -6.44 -3.07 -4.36
N ARG A 42 -7.12 -2.01 -4.78
CA ARG A 42 -6.66 -0.63 -4.60
C ARG A 42 -7.34 -0.01 -3.39
N ILE A 43 -6.52 0.45 -2.45
CA ILE A 43 -7.00 0.91 -1.16
C ILE A 43 -6.46 2.31 -0.89
N PHE A 44 -7.36 3.25 -0.60
CA PHE A 44 -6.97 4.60 -0.22
C PHE A 44 -6.94 4.72 1.31
N LEU A 45 -5.85 5.26 1.83
CA LEU A 45 -5.66 5.44 3.28
C LEU A 45 -6.01 6.87 3.65
N ALA A 46 -7.26 7.08 4.05
CA ALA A 46 -7.78 8.40 4.38
C ALA A 46 -7.69 8.67 5.88
N GLY A 47 -7.40 9.91 6.24
CA GLY A 47 -7.35 10.31 7.64
C GLY A 47 -6.34 11.39 7.90
N THR A 48 -6.08 11.64 9.17
CA THR A 48 -5.19 12.71 9.58
C THR A 48 -3.75 12.44 9.19
N ILE A 49 -3.12 13.39 8.55
CA ILE A 49 -1.70 13.36 8.26
C ILE A 49 -0.93 14.46 9.00
N ASP A 50 -1.60 15.52 9.41
CA ASP A 50 -1.13 16.59 10.31
C ASP A 50 0.36 16.96 10.15
N MET A 51 0.82 17.12 8.91
CA MET A 51 2.19 17.53 8.59
C MET A 51 3.27 16.71 9.30
N GLY A 52 3.01 15.45 9.53
CA GLY A 52 3.94 14.55 10.17
C GLY A 52 3.95 14.57 11.69
N LYS A 53 3.08 15.33 12.31
CA LYS A 53 2.98 15.41 13.77
C LYS A 53 2.15 14.29 14.37
N SER A 54 1.23 13.74 13.60
CA SER A 54 0.39 12.64 14.06
C SER A 54 1.14 11.31 13.93
N ILE A 55 0.66 10.30 14.65
CA ILE A 55 1.17 8.93 14.52
C ILE A 55 0.99 8.48 13.08
N ASP A 56 2.03 7.86 12.53
CA ASP A 56 1.98 7.37 11.16
C ASP A 56 1.20 6.05 11.10
N TRP A 57 -0.12 6.18 11.16
CA TRP A 57 -1.01 5.03 11.09
C TRP A 57 -1.02 4.42 9.68
N GLN A 58 -0.73 5.22 8.65
CA GLN A 58 -0.66 4.74 7.28
C GLN A 58 0.46 3.72 7.12
N LYS A 59 1.63 4.01 7.70
CA LYS A 59 2.75 3.06 7.68
C LYS A 59 2.40 1.76 8.38
N ALA A 60 1.78 1.85 9.55
CA ALA A 60 1.35 0.68 10.30
C ALA A 60 0.36 -0.17 9.48
N THR A 61 -0.56 0.49 8.78
CA THR A 61 -1.53 -0.19 7.91
C THR A 61 -0.83 -0.88 6.74
N CYS A 62 0.12 -0.21 6.10
CA CYS A 62 0.91 -0.81 5.03
C CYS A 62 1.65 -2.05 5.51
N ASP A 63 2.26 -1.96 6.68
CA ASP A 63 2.98 -3.10 7.26
C ASP A 63 2.03 -4.27 7.56
N TRP A 64 0.81 -3.96 7.99
CA TRP A 64 -0.20 -4.98 8.21
C TRP A 64 -0.51 -5.75 6.92
N PHE A 65 -0.69 -5.04 5.80
CA PHE A 65 -0.93 -5.71 4.52
C PHE A 65 0.25 -6.53 4.06
N ARG A 66 1.47 -6.04 4.27
CA ARG A 66 2.69 -6.78 3.93
C ARG A 66 2.82 -8.09 4.69
N ALA A 67 2.25 -8.14 5.90
CA ALA A 67 2.29 -9.33 6.73
C ALA A 67 1.24 -10.37 6.35
N ARG A 68 0.34 -10.06 5.41
CA ARG A 68 -0.67 -11.02 4.97
C ARG A 68 -0.02 -12.16 4.19
N PRO A 69 -0.56 -13.37 4.29
CA PRO A 69 0.03 -14.53 3.61
C PRO A 69 -0.11 -14.48 2.09
N GLN A 70 -1.10 -13.76 1.58
CA GLN A 70 -1.31 -13.66 0.13
C GLN A 70 -2.19 -12.45 -0.19
N GLY A 71 -2.19 -12.08 -1.46
CA GLY A 71 -2.98 -10.99 -1.96
C GLY A 71 -2.13 -9.98 -2.70
N LYS A 72 -2.77 -9.17 -3.54
CA LYS A 72 -2.13 -8.10 -4.29
C LYS A 72 -2.82 -6.80 -3.95
N TYR A 73 -2.07 -5.87 -3.38
CA TYR A 73 -2.62 -4.62 -2.88
C TYR A 73 -1.83 -3.42 -3.39
N ILE A 74 -2.56 -2.38 -3.79
CA ILE A 74 -1.96 -1.07 -4.00
C ILE A 74 -2.57 -0.16 -2.94
N LEU A 75 -1.71 0.47 -2.14
CA LEU A 75 -2.12 1.36 -1.08
C LEU A 75 -1.80 2.79 -1.49
N TYR A 76 -2.83 3.62 -1.62
CA TYR A 76 -2.66 5.04 -1.93
C TYR A 76 -2.52 5.79 -0.60
N ASN A 77 -1.29 6.19 -0.31
CA ASN A 77 -0.94 6.86 0.94
C ASN A 77 -0.73 8.36 0.68
N PRO A 78 -1.65 9.23 1.15
CA PRO A 78 -1.54 10.65 0.88
C PRO A 78 -0.46 11.37 1.68
N ARG A 79 0.17 10.70 2.63
CA ARG A 79 1.23 11.29 3.45
C ARG A 79 2.47 11.58 2.61
N ARG A 80 3.07 12.72 2.82
CA ARG A 80 4.29 13.13 2.16
C ARG A 80 5.38 13.33 3.21
N ASP A 81 6.60 12.86 2.92
CA ASP A 81 7.71 12.97 3.84
C ASP A 81 8.09 14.42 4.12
N LYS A 82 8.02 15.26 3.10
CA LYS A 82 8.43 16.65 3.20
C LYS A 82 7.29 17.63 3.48
N GLY A 83 6.06 17.13 3.52
CA GLY A 83 4.90 17.97 3.66
C GLY A 83 4.69 18.87 2.43
N LEU A 84 3.83 19.85 2.55
CA LEU A 84 3.54 20.80 1.49
C LEU A 84 4.40 22.06 1.65
N SER A 85 4.84 22.61 0.53
CA SER A 85 5.69 23.80 0.53
C SER A 85 4.95 25.09 0.91
N GLY A 86 3.62 25.06 0.88
CA GLY A 86 2.80 26.24 1.08
C GLY A 86 2.44 26.95 -0.22
N GLU A 87 3.01 26.52 -1.34
CA GLU A 87 2.64 27.08 -2.64
C GLU A 87 1.33 26.48 -3.15
N MET A 88 0.56 27.27 -3.89
CA MET A 88 -0.72 26.83 -4.41
C MET A 88 -0.58 25.63 -5.35
N SER A 89 0.49 25.60 -6.15
CA SER A 89 0.72 24.50 -7.08
C SER A 89 0.90 23.16 -6.35
N ASP A 90 1.59 23.16 -5.22
CA ASP A 90 1.78 21.96 -4.41
C ASP A 90 0.46 21.51 -3.81
N PHE A 91 -0.32 22.45 -3.32
CA PHE A 91 -1.63 22.17 -2.76
C PHE A 91 -2.56 21.58 -3.82
N GLU A 92 -2.60 22.17 -5.01
CA GLU A 92 -3.43 21.68 -6.11
C GLU A 92 -3.02 20.27 -6.53
N HIS A 93 -1.72 20.01 -6.60
CA HIS A 93 -1.22 18.68 -6.93
C HIS A 93 -1.69 17.67 -5.90
N GLN A 94 -1.60 18.02 -4.62
CA GLN A 94 -2.03 17.12 -3.54
C GLN A 94 -3.52 16.82 -3.63
N VAL A 95 -4.35 17.85 -3.81
CA VAL A 95 -5.80 17.68 -3.90
C VAL A 95 -6.16 16.84 -5.12
N ASN A 96 -5.59 17.15 -6.27
CA ASN A 96 -5.88 16.42 -7.50
C ASN A 96 -5.45 14.95 -7.39
N TRP A 97 -4.30 14.70 -6.78
CA TRP A 97 -3.83 13.34 -6.55
C TRP A 97 -4.80 12.56 -5.66
N GLU A 98 -5.26 13.18 -4.57
CA GLU A 98 -6.18 12.53 -3.66
C GLU A 98 -7.52 12.24 -4.32
N LEU A 99 -8.08 13.19 -5.05
CA LEU A 99 -9.35 13.00 -5.75
C LEU A 99 -9.24 11.89 -6.79
N GLU A 100 -8.19 11.89 -7.58
CA GLU A 100 -7.97 10.87 -8.60
C GLU A 100 -7.88 9.48 -7.99
N HIS A 101 -7.13 9.34 -6.91
CA HIS A 101 -6.90 8.03 -6.30
C HIS A 101 -8.07 7.56 -5.44
N LEU A 102 -8.83 8.50 -4.87
CA LEU A 102 -10.10 8.15 -4.23
C LEU A 102 -11.07 7.55 -5.23
N GLU A 103 -11.12 8.11 -6.44
CA GLU A 103 -11.98 7.60 -7.49
C GLU A 103 -11.56 6.22 -7.97
N LYS A 104 -10.28 5.97 -8.06
CA LYS A 104 -9.74 4.67 -8.48
C LYS A 104 -9.87 3.58 -7.42
N ALA A 105 -9.93 3.93 -6.16
CA ALA A 105 -9.85 2.98 -5.06
C ALA A 105 -11.04 2.03 -5.03
N ASP A 106 -10.75 0.78 -4.72
CA ASP A 106 -11.79 -0.23 -4.47
C ASP A 106 -12.32 -0.12 -3.05
N LEU A 107 -11.44 0.27 -2.12
CA LEU A 107 -11.76 0.40 -0.70
C LEU A 107 -11.10 1.67 -0.15
N ILE A 108 -11.72 2.23 0.88
CA ILE A 108 -11.16 3.35 1.63
C ILE A 108 -11.06 2.92 3.09
N ILE A 109 -9.85 3.00 3.63
CA ILE A 109 -9.63 2.81 5.08
C ILE A 109 -9.49 4.20 5.67
N MET A 110 -10.34 4.51 6.63
CA MET A 110 -10.38 5.83 7.24
C MET A 110 -10.03 5.74 8.73
N ASN A 111 -9.09 6.55 9.13
CA ASN A 111 -8.73 6.72 10.54
C ASN A 111 -9.23 8.09 10.99
N ILE A 112 -10.14 8.07 11.94
CA ILE A 112 -10.80 9.29 12.42
C ILE A 112 -10.16 9.75 13.73
#